data_895882cb0215af588b8431cfb728764d
#
_entry.id   895882cb0215af588b8431cfb728764d
#
_cell.length_a   1.000
_cell.length_b   1.000
_cell.length_c   1.000
_cell.angle_alpha   90.00
_cell.angle_beta   90.00
_cell.angle_gamma   90.00
#
_symmetry.space_group_name_H-M   'P 1'
#
loop_
_entity.id
_entity.type
_entity.pdbx_description
1 polymer ?
#
loop_
_entity_poly.entity_id
_entity_poly.type
_entity_poly.pdbx_seq_one_letter_code
_entity_poly.pdbx_strand_id
1 'polypeptide(L)'
;MNVGISVPLPAYFVDVGFMARKVEELGFESFWCAEHPFIPVHSKSRFPGAADGVIPESYRHFIDPFVALARASGTTSRIKLGTGIVLVPERHPLLLAKEISTLDLFSGGRFLFGIGAGWLREETELMGGDFDHRWTQVRESILAMKELWTKTEAEFHGKYYDFPPVYSYPKPAQKPHPPVILGGGAKNVLQRVVAWGDGWLPNRITPDELRQSRATLDRLAREAGRDPSSITISVHGQPADRDLIHRLLDAGANRVIVRPATVKSEAEMGAELTRIAETVLR
;
A
#
# COMPACT_ATOMS: atom_id res chain seq x y z
N MET A 1 15.55 -10.66 -7.84
CA MET A 1 14.57 -9.69 -8.42
C MET A 1 13.47 -9.46 -7.39
N ASN A 2 13.11 -8.20 -7.09
CA ASN A 2 12.08 -7.91 -6.08
C ASN A 2 10.70 -7.83 -6.77
N VAL A 3 10.00 -8.94 -6.84
CA VAL A 3 8.65 -9.05 -7.38
C VAL A 3 7.67 -9.41 -6.28
N GLY A 4 6.59 -8.64 -6.16
CA GLY A 4 5.48 -8.88 -5.25
C GLY A 4 4.23 -9.35 -5.98
N ILE A 5 3.29 -9.89 -5.23
CA ILE A 5 1.97 -10.32 -5.70
C ILE A 5 0.87 -9.53 -4.98
N SER A 6 -0.08 -8.98 -5.72
CA SER A 6 -1.30 -8.39 -5.14
C SER A 6 -2.46 -9.38 -5.18
N VAL A 7 -3.32 -9.34 -4.15
CA VAL A 7 -4.56 -10.13 -4.11
C VAL A 7 -5.48 -9.70 -5.26
N PRO A 8 -5.95 -10.62 -6.10
CA PRO A 8 -6.95 -10.32 -7.14
C PRO A 8 -8.34 -10.14 -6.54
N LEU A 9 -9.26 -9.55 -7.31
CA LEU A 9 -10.66 -9.38 -6.91
C LEU A 9 -11.56 -10.34 -7.69
N PRO A 10 -12.57 -10.96 -7.07
CA PRO A 10 -12.97 -10.93 -5.64
C PRO A 10 -11.92 -11.52 -4.70
N ALA A 11 -11.59 -10.78 -3.64
CA ALA A 11 -10.46 -11.09 -2.77
C ALA A 11 -10.67 -12.29 -1.81
N TYR A 12 -11.89 -12.82 -1.72
CA TYR A 12 -12.28 -13.92 -0.82
C TYR A 12 -12.58 -15.24 -1.54
N PHE A 13 -12.35 -15.33 -2.85
CA PHE A 13 -12.53 -16.60 -3.59
C PHE A 13 -11.46 -17.63 -3.21
N VAL A 14 -10.28 -17.16 -2.85
CA VAL A 14 -9.17 -18.01 -2.41
C VAL A 14 -8.68 -17.51 -1.05
N ASP A 15 -8.35 -18.44 -0.15
CA ASP A 15 -7.84 -18.10 1.17
C ASP A 15 -6.53 -17.30 1.08
N VAL A 16 -6.47 -16.14 1.71
CA VAL A 16 -5.28 -15.27 1.66
C VAL A 16 -4.07 -15.87 2.37
N GLY A 17 -4.28 -16.72 3.37
CA GLY A 17 -3.20 -17.45 4.05
C GLY A 17 -2.57 -18.49 3.12
N PHE A 18 -3.40 -19.21 2.34
CA PHE A 18 -2.92 -20.11 1.29
C PHE A 18 -2.12 -19.33 0.24
N MET A 19 -2.67 -18.22 -0.28
CA MET A 19 -1.99 -17.40 -1.28
C MET A 19 -0.64 -16.90 -0.79
N ALA A 20 -0.59 -16.29 0.41
CA ALA A 20 0.63 -15.72 0.97
C ALA A 20 1.72 -16.79 1.16
N ARG A 21 1.36 -17.97 1.68
CA ARG A 21 2.29 -19.11 1.83
C ARG A 21 2.82 -19.56 0.46
N LYS A 22 1.93 -19.71 -0.53
CA LYS A 22 2.34 -20.13 -1.89
C LYS A 22 3.25 -19.10 -2.55
N VAL A 23 2.96 -17.81 -2.39
CA VAL A 23 3.79 -16.69 -2.88
C VAL A 23 5.18 -16.72 -2.22
N GLU A 24 5.26 -16.98 -0.90
CA GLU A 24 6.54 -17.13 -0.18
C GLU A 24 7.32 -18.37 -0.65
N GLU A 25 6.66 -19.52 -0.85
CA GLU A 25 7.28 -20.77 -1.34
C GLU A 25 7.89 -20.60 -2.72
N LEU A 26 7.24 -19.85 -3.60
CA LEU A 26 7.69 -19.59 -4.96
C LEU A 26 8.82 -18.56 -5.04
N GLY A 27 9.16 -17.86 -3.93
CA GLY A 27 10.27 -16.93 -3.86
C GLY A 27 9.94 -15.48 -4.21
N PHE A 28 8.68 -15.09 -4.21
CA PHE A 28 8.29 -13.68 -4.33
C PHE A 28 8.71 -12.88 -3.08
N GLU A 29 8.94 -11.56 -3.27
CA GLU A 29 9.46 -10.69 -2.21
C GLU A 29 8.36 -10.16 -1.28
N SER A 30 7.13 -9.96 -1.80
CA SER A 30 6.06 -9.30 -1.03
C SER A 30 4.66 -9.72 -1.49
N PHE A 31 3.70 -9.59 -0.56
CA PHE A 31 2.29 -9.89 -0.75
C PHE A 31 1.45 -8.66 -0.36
N TRP A 32 0.48 -8.26 -1.22
CA TRP A 32 -0.18 -6.96 -1.13
C TRP A 32 -1.70 -7.06 -1.15
N CYS A 33 -2.36 -6.36 -0.21
CA CYS A 33 -3.82 -6.23 -0.15
C CYS A 33 -4.21 -4.76 -0.35
N ALA A 34 -5.26 -4.52 -1.15
CA ALA A 34 -5.85 -3.19 -1.35
C ALA A 34 -7.12 -3.02 -0.51
N GLU A 35 -7.65 -1.79 -0.46
CA GLU A 35 -8.81 -1.43 0.34
C GLU A 35 -9.87 -0.67 -0.47
N HIS A 36 -11.11 -1.05 -0.24
CA HIS A 36 -12.33 -0.28 -0.30
C HIS A 36 -13.28 -0.89 0.72
N PRO A 37 -13.62 -0.21 1.84
CA PRO A 37 -14.53 -0.76 2.85
C PRO A 37 -15.90 -1.09 2.29
N PHE A 38 -16.38 -0.28 1.36
CA PHE A 38 -17.62 -0.49 0.61
C PHE A 38 -17.62 0.36 -0.66
N ILE A 39 -18.50 0.04 -1.61
CA ILE A 39 -18.77 0.87 -2.77
C ILE A 39 -20.21 1.37 -2.67
N PRO A 40 -20.47 2.68 -2.59
CA PRO A 40 -21.81 3.25 -2.58
C PRO A 40 -22.61 2.81 -3.82
N VAL A 41 -23.86 2.43 -3.64
CA VAL A 41 -24.74 1.99 -4.74
C VAL A 41 -24.95 3.11 -5.76
N HIS A 42 -25.07 4.34 -5.25
CA HIS A 42 -25.19 5.55 -6.07
C HIS A 42 -23.97 6.44 -5.85
N SER A 43 -23.12 6.55 -6.86
CA SER A 43 -21.94 7.38 -6.84
C SER A 43 -21.91 8.29 -8.08
N LYS A 44 -21.48 9.55 -7.87
CA LYS A 44 -21.16 10.50 -8.95
C LYS A 44 -19.67 10.48 -9.30
N SER A 45 -18.85 9.96 -8.40
CA SER A 45 -17.43 9.81 -8.61
C SER A 45 -17.14 8.85 -9.76
N ARG A 46 -16.19 9.21 -10.59
CA ARG A 46 -15.78 8.40 -11.75
C ARG A 46 -14.55 7.59 -11.40
N PHE A 47 -14.55 6.32 -11.82
CA PHE A 47 -13.39 5.45 -11.63
C PHE A 47 -12.20 5.94 -12.47
N PRO A 48 -11.05 6.29 -11.84
CA PRO A 48 -9.91 6.85 -12.56
C PRO A 48 -9.15 5.81 -13.40
N GLY A 49 -9.42 4.52 -13.20
CA GLY A 49 -8.75 3.42 -13.89
C GLY A 49 -9.42 3.01 -15.22
N ALA A 50 -10.54 3.65 -15.61
CA ALA A 50 -11.26 3.37 -16.87
C ALA A 50 -11.67 4.68 -17.58
N ALA A 51 -11.58 4.68 -18.90
CA ALA A 51 -11.91 5.86 -19.72
C ALA A 51 -13.39 6.25 -19.62
N ASP A 52 -14.29 5.28 -19.50
CA ASP A 52 -15.72 5.48 -19.29
C ASP A 52 -16.06 5.93 -17.85
N GLY A 53 -15.14 5.77 -16.92
CA GLY A 53 -15.30 6.12 -15.51
C GLY A 53 -16.22 5.19 -14.73
N VAL A 54 -16.60 4.04 -15.30
CA VAL A 54 -17.45 3.05 -14.64
C VAL A 54 -16.63 2.26 -13.58
N ILE A 55 -17.19 2.16 -12.38
CA ILE A 55 -16.57 1.38 -11.32
C ILE A 55 -16.74 -0.12 -11.64
N PRO A 56 -15.67 -0.90 -11.79
CA PRO A 56 -15.78 -2.33 -12.04
C PRO A 56 -16.57 -3.05 -10.94
N GLU A 57 -17.39 -4.03 -11.31
CA GLU A 57 -18.17 -4.82 -10.34
C GLU A 57 -17.27 -5.50 -9.29
N SER A 58 -16.08 -5.93 -9.70
CA SER A 58 -15.10 -6.54 -8.81
C SER A 58 -14.68 -5.65 -7.63
N TYR A 59 -14.85 -4.32 -7.74
CA TYR A 59 -14.53 -3.38 -6.65
C TYR A 59 -15.49 -3.48 -5.45
N ARG A 60 -16.62 -4.16 -5.59
CA ARG A 60 -17.52 -4.48 -4.46
C ARG A 60 -16.99 -5.59 -3.56
N HIS A 61 -15.87 -6.23 -3.93
CA HIS A 61 -15.42 -7.50 -3.38
C HIS A 61 -13.99 -7.42 -2.81
N PHE A 62 -13.64 -6.29 -2.20
CA PHE A 62 -12.45 -6.18 -1.37
C PHE A 62 -12.67 -6.88 -0.02
N ILE A 63 -11.58 -7.20 0.64
CA ILE A 63 -11.54 -7.63 2.05
C ILE A 63 -10.79 -6.58 2.86
N ASP A 64 -10.97 -6.55 4.16
CA ASP A 64 -10.18 -5.67 5.02
C ASP A 64 -8.69 -6.06 4.94
N PRO A 65 -7.80 -5.13 4.60
CA PRO A 65 -6.39 -5.44 4.38
C PRO A 65 -5.66 -5.84 5.65
N PHE A 66 -6.01 -5.30 6.83
CA PHE A 66 -5.33 -5.64 8.08
C PHE A 66 -5.72 -7.04 8.55
N VAL A 67 -6.99 -7.42 8.45
CA VAL A 67 -7.44 -8.77 8.76
C VAL A 67 -6.80 -9.79 7.82
N ALA A 68 -6.77 -9.49 6.52
CA ALA A 68 -6.12 -10.34 5.52
C ALA A 68 -4.63 -10.50 5.75
N LEU A 69 -3.91 -9.40 5.99
CA LEU A 69 -2.47 -9.41 6.21
C LEU A 69 -2.09 -10.03 7.56
N ALA A 70 -2.93 -9.90 8.60
CA ALA A 70 -2.73 -10.63 9.85
C ALA A 70 -2.81 -12.15 9.64
N ARG A 71 -3.81 -12.63 8.84
CA ARG A 71 -3.89 -14.03 8.44
C ARG A 71 -2.68 -14.47 7.64
N ALA A 72 -2.26 -13.69 6.65
CA ALA A 72 -1.05 -13.95 5.86
C ALA A 72 0.22 -14.00 6.73
N SER A 73 0.33 -13.09 7.70
CA SER A 73 1.46 -13.06 8.65
C SER A 73 1.59 -14.35 9.45
N GLY A 74 0.46 -14.93 9.89
CA GLY A 74 0.45 -16.19 10.64
C GLY A 74 0.81 -17.44 9.82
N THR A 75 0.85 -17.35 8.49
CA THR A 75 1.14 -18.47 7.59
C THR A 75 2.47 -18.35 6.85
N THR A 76 3.22 -17.26 7.10
CA THR A 76 4.49 -16.92 6.42
C THR A 76 5.54 -16.45 7.43
N SER A 77 6.81 -16.46 7.03
CA SER A 77 7.92 -16.09 7.93
C SER A 77 8.91 -15.09 7.33
N ARG A 78 8.95 -14.90 6.03
CA ARG A 78 9.96 -14.09 5.32
C ARG A 78 9.36 -13.02 4.43
N ILE A 79 8.26 -13.33 3.74
CA ILE A 79 7.65 -12.45 2.75
C ILE A 79 7.19 -11.14 3.40
N LYS A 80 7.44 -10.01 2.75
CA LYS A 80 6.91 -8.71 3.18
C LYS A 80 5.42 -8.62 2.92
N LEU A 81 4.72 -7.92 3.78
CA LEU A 81 3.27 -7.77 3.78
C LEU A 81 2.92 -6.30 3.54
N GLY A 82 2.25 -5.99 2.46
CA GLY A 82 2.00 -4.60 2.08
C GLY A 82 0.52 -4.27 1.90
N THR A 83 0.18 -3.04 2.21
CA THR A 83 -1.10 -2.47 1.79
C THR A 83 -0.94 -1.69 0.48
N GLY A 84 -1.77 -1.98 -0.51
CA GLY A 84 -1.67 -1.31 -1.81
C GLY A 84 -3.03 -0.83 -2.33
N ILE A 85 -3.64 0.11 -1.63
CA ILE A 85 -3.32 1.01 -0.49
C ILE A 85 -4.39 0.97 0.58
N VAL A 86 -4.10 1.55 1.77
CA VAL A 86 -5.10 1.88 2.80
C VAL A 86 -5.63 3.31 2.57
N LEU A 87 -6.92 3.50 2.72
CA LEU A 87 -7.62 4.78 2.62
C LEU A 87 -7.58 5.52 3.97
N VAL A 88 -6.47 6.23 4.22
CA VAL A 88 -6.19 6.85 5.54
C VAL A 88 -7.26 7.83 6.02
N PRO A 89 -7.93 8.66 5.17
CA PRO A 89 -8.99 9.55 5.62
C PRO A 89 -10.22 8.83 6.18
N GLU A 90 -10.35 7.54 5.92
CA GLU A 90 -11.49 6.71 6.31
C GLU A 90 -11.26 5.96 7.62
N ARG A 91 -10.11 6.19 8.28
CA ARG A 91 -9.71 5.53 9.52
C ARG A 91 -9.22 6.54 10.56
N HIS A 92 -9.58 6.32 11.82
CA HIS A 92 -9.09 7.19 12.91
C HIS A 92 -7.63 6.83 13.25
N PRO A 93 -6.68 7.81 13.30
CA PRO A 93 -5.25 7.55 13.46
C PRO A 93 -4.87 6.81 14.75
N LEU A 94 -5.58 7.02 15.85
CA LEU A 94 -5.32 6.31 17.12
C LEU A 94 -5.55 4.79 16.98
N LEU A 95 -6.61 4.39 16.27
CA LEU A 95 -6.89 2.98 16.02
C LEU A 95 -5.98 2.43 14.93
N LEU A 96 -5.82 3.15 13.83
CA LEU A 96 -4.97 2.75 12.72
C LEU A 96 -3.50 2.55 13.15
N ALA A 97 -2.96 3.44 14.01
CA ALA A 97 -1.63 3.28 14.58
C ALA A 97 -1.49 1.99 15.40
N LYS A 98 -2.55 1.61 16.14
CA LYS A 98 -2.60 0.37 16.91
C LYS A 98 -2.61 -0.86 16.01
N GLU A 99 -3.43 -0.88 14.98
CA GLU A 99 -3.53 -1.97 14.00
C GLU A 99 -2.17 -2.21 13.32
N ILE A 100 -1.54 -1.13 12.83
CA ILE A 100 -0.25 -1.15 12.16
C ILE A 100 0.85 -1.66 13.09
N SER A 101 0.97 -1.12 14.30
CA SER A 101 2.03 -1.53 15.23
C SER A 101 1.86 -2.99 15.67
N THR A 102 0.62 -3.46 15.81
CA THR A 102 0.33 -4.85 16.16
C THR A 102 0.69 -5.80 15.01
N LEU A 103 0.29 -5.47 13.78
CA LEU A 103 0.62 -6.27 12.60
C LEU A 103 2.12 -6.30 12.35
N ASP A 104 2.80 -5.15 12.50
CA ASP A 104 4.25 -5.08 12.32
C ASP A 104 4.99 -5.93 13.36
N LEU A 105 4.57 -5.86 14.62
CA LEU A 105 5.11 -6.70 15.69
C LEU A 105 4.90 -8.20 15.40
N PHE A 106 3.67 -8.61 15.07
CA PHE A 106 3.34 -10.02 14.82
C PHE A 106 4.00 -10.58 13.57
N SER A 107 4.21 -9.73 12.56
CA SER A 107 4.95 -10.12 11.36
C SER A 107 6.48 -10.11 11.55
N GLY A 108 7.00 -9.67 12.69
CA GLY A 108 8.44 -9.55 12.92
C GLY A 108 9.09 -8.44 12.08
N GLY A 109 8.39 -7.33 11.85
CA GLY A 109 8.92 -6.18 11.10
C GLY A 109 8.86 -6.35 9.58
N ARG A 110 7.90 -7.11 9.06
CA ARG A 110 7.72 -7.35 7.61
C ARG A 110 6.68 -6.44 6.96
N PHE A 111 6.03 -5.56 7.72
CA PHE A 111 4.93 -4.75 7.21
C PHE A 111 5.41 -3.54 6.40
N LEU A 112 4.73 -3.27 5.28
CA LEU A 112 4.93 -2.13 4.39
C LEU A 112 3.61 -1.35 4.31
N PHE A 113 3.60 -0.14 4.85
CA PHE A 113 2.39 0.66 4.97
C PHE A 113 2.16 1.53 3.71
N GLY A 114 1.50 0.97 2.72
CA GLY A 114 1.06 1.68 1.52
C GLY A 114 -0.25 2.42 1.76
N ILE A 115 -0.28 3.72 1.49
CA ILE A 115 -1.36 4.63 1.82
C ILE A 115 -1.87 5.44 0.63
N GLY A 116 -3.12 5.88 0.71
CA GLY A 116 -3.72 6.83 -0.22
C GLY A 116 -4.79 7.69 0.44
N ALA A 117 -5.26 8.67 -0.33
CA ALA A 117 -6.29 9.59 0.12
C ALA A 117 -7.71 9.27 -0.40
N GLY A 118 -7.84 8.20 -1.20
CA GLY A 118 -9.10 7.85 -1.84
C GLY A 118 -9.42 8.69 -3.09
N TRP A 119 -10.20 8.11 -3.99
CA TRP A 119 -10.73 8.76 -5.20
C TRP A 119 -12.26 8.85 -5.19
N LEU A 120 -12.91 8.04 -4.37
CA LEU A 120 -14.37 7.90 -4.27
C LEU A 120 -14.88 8.83 -3.16
N ARG A 121 -15.40 9.99 -3.56
CA ARG A 121 -15.87 11.02 -2.62
C ARG A 121 -16.90 10.49 -1.65
N GLU A 122 -17.89 9.79 -2.18
CA GLU A 122 -19.02 9.29 -1.39
C GLU A 122 -18.60 8.28 -0.33
N GLU A 123 -17.60 7.46 -0.61
CA GLU A 123 -17.01 6.53 0.37
C GLU A 123 -16.30 7.31 1.49
N THR A 124 -15.41 8.22 1.11
CA THR A 124 -14.64 9.04 2.06
C THR A 124 -15.57 9.86 2.97
N GLU A 125 -16.60 10.51 2.42
CA GLU A 125 -17.54 11.34 3.20
C GLU A 125 -18.43 10.50 4.13
N LEU A 126 -18.88 9.31 3.71
CA LEU A 126 -19.63 8.37 4.58
C LEU A 126 -18.80 7.89 5.76
N MET A 127 -17.48 7.80 5.60
CA MET A 127 -16.56 7.45 6.69
C MET A 127 -16.11 8.67 7.53
N GLY A 128 -16.68 9.85 7.27
CA GLY A 128 -16.37 11.09 8.01
C GLY A 128 -15.11 11.81 7.55
N GLY A 129 -14.53 11.42 6.42
CA GLY A 129 -13.36 12.08 5.85
C GLY A 129 -13.70 13.39 5.11
N ASP A 130 -12.78 14.33 5.11
CA ASP A 130 -12.87 15.58 4.33
C ASP A 130 -12.25 15.35 2.95
N PHE A 131 -13.10 15.00 1.96
CA PHE A 131 -12.63 14.67 0.63
C PHE A 131 -11.86 15.81 -0.05
N ASP A 132 -12.29 17.06 0.11
CA ASP A 132 -11.65 18.18 -0.55
C ASP A 132 -10.27 18.50 0.04
N HIS A 133 -10.07 18.23 1.32
CA HIS A 133 -8.80 18.42 2.02
C HIS A 133 -8.14 17.08 2.43
N ARG A 134 -8.54 15.98 1.83
CA ARG A 134 -8.11 14.61 2.22
C ARG A 134 -6.61 14.42 2.32
N TRP A 135 -5.81 15.08 1.47
CA TRP A 135 -4.35 14.99 1.57
C TRP A 135 -3.77 15.75 2.78
N THR A 136 -4.43 16.81 3.25
CA THR A 136 -4.07 17.47 4.51
C THR A 136 -4.42 16.58 5.69
N GLN A 137 -5.60 15.96 5.66
CA GLN A 137 -6.05 14.99 6.66
C GLN A 137 -5.11 13.78 6.72
N VAL A 138 -4.73 13.20 5.56
CA VAL A 138 -3.71 12.11 5.49
C VAL A 138 -2.40 12.54 6.14
N ARG A 139 -1.89 13.73 5.80
CA ARG A 139 -0.63 14.21 6.38
C ARG A 139 -0.70 14.30 7.91
N GLU A 140 -1.76 14.90 8.46
CA GLU A 140 -1.93 14.99 9.91
C GLU A 140 -2.05 13.61 10.55
N SER A 141 -2.83 12.71 9.96
CA SER A 141 -2.95 11.32 10.44
C SER A 141 -1.59 10.61 10.51
N ILE A 142 -0.77 10.72 9.45
CA ILE A 142 0.57 10.11 9.44
C ILE A 142 1.49 10.73 10.48
N LEU A 143 1.47 12.05 10.65
CA LEU A 143 2.30 12.72 11.66
C LEU A 143 1.88 12.31 13.08
N ALA A 144 0.57 12.26 13.36
CA ALA A 144 0.03 11.78 14.64
C ALA A 144 0.43 10.31 14.91
N MET A 145 0.35 9.44 13.89
CA MET A 145 0.77 8.04 14.03
C MET A 145 2.29 7.90 14.26
N LYS A 146 3.12 8.74 13.64
CA LYS A 146 4.57 8.76 13.90
C LYS A 146 4.87 9.11 15.36
N GLU A 147 4.14 10.07 15.97
CA GLU A 147 4.24 10.35 17.40
C GLU A 147 3.88 9.10 18.24
N LEU A 148 2.74 8.46 17.93
CA LEU A 148 2.26 7.25 18.63
C LEU A 148 3.24 6.08 18.53
N TRP A 149 3.96 5.93 17.41
CA TRP A 149 4.91 4.83 17.20
C TRP A 149 6.26 5.06 17.88
N THR A 150 6.69 6.32 18.00
CA THR A 150 8.06 6.66 18.40
C THR A 150 8.19 7.14 19.84
N LYS A 151 7.19 7.86 20.37
CA LYS A 151 7.24 8.45 21.71
C LYS A 151 6.59 7.54 22.76
N THR A 152 7.11 7.56 23.99
CA THR A 152 6.51 6.87 25.15
C THR A 152 5.16 7.50 25.49
N GLU A 153 5.14 8.80 25.70
CA GLU A 153 3.95 9.63 25.83
C GLU A 153 3.80 10.42 24.54
N ALA A 154 2.74 10.16 23.80
CA ALA A 154 2.48 10.76 22.50
C ALA A 154 1.29 11.71 22.59
N GLU A 155 1.44 12.90 22.07
CA GLU A 155 0.37 13.89 21.91
C GLU A 155 0.43 14.46 20.49
N PHE A 156 -0.71 14.99 20.03
CA PHE A 156 -0.77 15.63 18.73
C PHE A 156 -1.83 16.74 18.72
N HIS A 157 -1.48 17.91 18.18
CA HIS A 157 -2.35 19.09 18.10
C HIS A 157 -2.41 19.57 16.66
N GLY A 158 -3.43 19.13 15.92
CA GLY A 158 -3.66 19.45 14.52
C GLY A 158 -5.06 19.99 14.27
N LYS A 159 -5.39 20.22 13.01
CA LYS A 159 -6.71 20.69 12.58
C LYS A 159 -7.74 19.54 12.59
N TYR A 160 -7.33 18.36 12.16
CA TYR A 160 -8.20 17.18 12.02
C TYR A 160 -8.12 16.25 13.21
N TYR A 161 -6.96 16.18 13.84
CA TYR A 161 -6.71 15.30 14.99
C TYR A 161 -6.06 16.07 16.11
N ASP A 162 -6.65 15.94 17.28
CA ASP A 162 -6.18 16.59 18.51
C ASP A 162 -6.37 15.62 19.68
N PHE A 163 -5.28 15.29 20.39
CA PHE A 163 -5.35 14.43 21.57
C PHE A 163 -4.22 14.75 22.56
N PRO A 164 -4.53 14.67 23.86
CA PRO A 164 -3.56 14.89 24.93
C PRO A 164 -2.56 13.76 25.01
N PRO A 165 -1.53 13.82 25.87
CA PRO A 165 -0.57 12.73 26.07
C PRO A 165 -1.26 11.40 26.35
N VAL A 166 -0.92 10.39 25.54
CA VAL A 166 -1.45 9.02 25.63
C VAL A 166 -0.31 8.00 25.54
N TYR A 167 -0.51 6.85 26.15
CA TYR A 167 0.33 5.67 25.94
C TYR A 167 -0.25 4.81 24.81
N SER A 168 0.55 4.51 23.79
CA SER A 168 0.18 3.61 22.69
C SER A 168 1.19 2.46 22.56
N TYR A 169 0.80 1.27 22.98
CA TYR A 169 1.59 0.04 22.88
C TYR A 169 0.75 -1.07 22.26
N PRO A 170 1.38 -2.08 21.55
CA PRO A 170 2.82 -2.21 21.35
C PRO A 170 3.38 -1.12 20.43
N LYS A 171 4.68 -0.88 20.50
CA LYS A 171 5.41 -0.13 19.47
C LYS A 171 5.72 -1.07 18.31
N PRO A 172 5.84 -0.55 17.07
CA PRO A 172 6.25 -1.37 15.92
C PRO A 172 7.60 -2.06 16.14
N ALA A 173 7.79 -3.22 15.53
CA ALA A 173 9.08 -3.91 15.50
C ALA A 173 10.11 -3.11 14.69
N GLN A 174 9.70 -2.57 13.54
CA GLN A 174 10.54 -1.71 12.71
C GLN A 174 10.80 -0.35 13.37
N LYS A 175 12.03 0.17 13.21
CA LYS A 175 12.44 1.46 13.79
C LYS A 175 12.84 2.45 12.67
N PRO A 176 12.43 3.70 12.76
CA PRO A 176 11.57 4.29 13.82
C PRO A 176 10.10 3.83 13.74
N HIS A 177 9.63 3.39 12.58
CA HIS A 177 8.27 2.88 12.30
C HIS A 177 8.26 2.10 10.98
N PRO A 178 7.19 1.36 10.64
CA PRO A 178 7.02 0.78 9.31
C PRO A 178 7.08 1.84 8.20
N PRO A 179 7.70 1.56 7.04
CA PRO A 179 7.84 2.55 5.99
C PRO A 179 6.47 2.98 5.44
N VAL A 180 6.25 4.29 5.38
CA VAL A 180 5.03 4.92 4.85
C VAL A 180 5.20 5.17 3.36
N ILE A 181 4.45 4.44 2.53
CA ILE A 181 4.59 4.44 1.06
C ILE A 181 3.36 5.09 0.42
N LEU A 182 3.52 6.26 -0.19
CA LEU A 182 2.41 7.03 -0.76
C LEU A 182 1.97 6.49 -2.11
N GLY A 183 0.70 6.15 -2.24
CA GLY A 183 0.12 5.61 -3.46
C GLY A 183 -0.35 6.66 -4.46
N GLY A 184 -0.41 6.23 -5.73
CA GLY A 184 -1.01 6.96 -6.83
C GLY A 184 -0.12 8.01 -7.50
N GLY A 185 -0.75 8.77 -8.41
CA GLY A 185 -0.10 9.79 -9.25
C GLY A 185 -0.67 11.20 -9.04
N ALA A 186 -1.21 11.51 -7.85
CA ALA A 186 -1.78 12.83 -7.58
C ALA A 186 -0.73 13.94 -7.76
N LYS A 187 -1.17 15.12 -8.22
CA LYS A 187 -0.33 16.31 -8.27
C LYS A 187 0.40 16.49 -6.93
N ASN A 188 1.68 16.74 -6.94
CA ASN A 188 2.55 16.91 -5.76
C ASN A 188 2.78 15.62 -4.94
N VAL A 189 2.50 14.42 -5.46
CA VAL A 189 2.77 13.17 -4.70
C VAL A 189 4.24 13.02 -4.35
N LEU A 190 5.16 13.33 -5.28
CA LEU A 190 6.60 13.23 -5.06
C LEU A 190 7.10 14.21 -3.98
N GLN A 191 6.58 15.45 -3.97
CA GLN A 191 6.87 16.41 -2.90
C GLN A 191 6.40 15.90 -1.53
N ARG A 192 5.21 15.27 -1.47
CA ARG A 192 4.71 14.67 -0.23
C ARG A 192 5.56 13.50 0.24
N VAL A 193 6.01 12.64 -0.69
CA VAL A 193 6.93 11.53 -0.38
C VAL A 193 8.20 12.07 0.28
N VAL A 194 8.81 13.10 -0.30
CA VAL A 194 10.03 13.71 0.25
C VAL A 194 9.78 14.36 1.60
N ALA A 195 8.62 15.02 1.78
CA ALA A 195 8.35 15.77 2.99
C ALA A 195 8.05 14.89 4.22
N TRP A 196 7.35 13.75 4.04
CA TRP A 196 6.90 12.94 5.19
C TRP A 196 6.69 11.46 4.92
N GLY A 197 6.91 10.98 3.68
CA GLY A 197 6.85 9.56 3.31
C GLY A 197 8.21 8.87 3.26
N ASP A 198 8.20 7.56 3.08
CA ASP A 198 9.40 6.71 2.95
C ASP A 198 9.47 6.01 1.59
N GLY A 199 8.41 6.14 0.79
CA GLY A 199 8.36 5.57 -0.55
C GLY A 199 7.18 6.06 -1.37
N TRP A 200 7.20 5.67 -2.65
CA TRP A 200 6.16 5.93 -3.62
C TRP A 200 5.64 4.63 -4.24
N LEU A 201 4.31 4.53 -4.39
CA LEU A 201 3.62 3.36 -4.95
C LEU A 201 2.75 3.81 -6.14
N PRO A 202 3.37 4.08 -7.32
CA PRO A 202 2.63 4.36 -8.54
C PRO A 202 1.89 3.13 -9.05
N ASN A 203 0.76 3.36 -9.74
CA ASN A 203 0.00 2.32 -10.41
C ASN A 203 0.13 2.48 -11.93
N ARG A 204 0.46 1.40 -12.65
CA ARG A 204 0.50 1.33 -14.12
C ARG A 204 1.34 2.44 -14.79
N ILE A 205 2.53 2.67 -14.28
CA ILE A 205 3.47 3.63 -14.86
C ILE A 205 4.35 2.94 -15.92
N THR A 206 4.71 3.65 -16.98
CA THR A 206 5.68 3.17 -17.97
C THR A 206 7.13 3.31 -17.46
N PRO A 207 8.11 2.54 -17.99
CA PRO A 207 9.51 2.69 -17.62
C PRO A 207 10.08 4.10 -17.82
N ASP A 208 9.66 4.81 -18.88
CA ASP A 208 10.14 6.16 -19.17
C ASP A 208 9.57 7.20 -18.20
N GLU A 209 8.26 7.12 -17.91
CA GLU A 209 7.63 7.94 -16.87
C GLU A 209 8.23 7.69 -15.50
N LEU A 210 8.56 6.43 -15.19
CA LEU A 210 9.19 6.06 -13.93
C LEU A 210 10.60 6.65 -13.82
N ARG A 211 11.41 6.58 -14.87
CA ARG A 211 12.78 7.17 -14.92
C ARG A 211 12.74 8.69 -14.69
N GLN A 212 11.78 9.38 -15.33
CA GLN A 212 11.58 10.83 -15.12
C GLN A 212 11.13 11.14 -13.68
N SER A 213 10.22 10.33 -13.15
CA SER A 213 9.73 10.49 -11.77
C SER A 213 10.83 10.20 -10.75
N ARG A 214 11.68 9.17 -10.97
CA ARG A 214 12.84 8.85 -10.12
C ARG A 214 13.83 10.02 -10.10
N ALA A 215 14.18 10.56 -11.26
CA ALA A 215 15.08 11.71 -11.36
C ALA A 215 14.51 12.94 -10.62
N THR A 216 13.20 13.19 -10.76
CA THR A 216 12.50 14.26 -10.03
C THR A 216 12.54 14.04 -8.52
N LEU A 217 12.25 12.81 -8.08
CA LEU A 217 12.25 12.44 -6.66
C LEU A 217 13.65 12.60 -6.04
N ASP A 218 14.70 12.19 -6.78
CA ASP A 218 16.09 12.32 -6.34
C ASP A 218 16.50 13.79 -6.18
N ARG A 219 16.11 14.65 -7.12
CA ARG A 219 16.37 16.08 -7.04
C ARG A 219 15.66 16.70 -5.83
N LEU A 220 14.37 16.44 -5.68
CA LEU A 220 13.59 16.96 -4.55
C LEU A 220 14.14 16.48 -3.19
N ALA A 221 14.57 15.23 -3.10
CA ALA A 221 15.17 14.68 -1.89
C ALA A 221 16.47 15.42 -1.53
N ARG A 222 17.39 15.64 -2.50
CA ARG A 222 18.63 16.40 -2.28
C ARG A 222 18.35 17.85 -1.86
N GLU A 223 17.38 18.50 -2.51
CA GLU A 223 16.96 19.88 -2.15
C GLU A 223 16.43 19.97 -0.72
N ALA A 224 15.80 18.90 -0.23
CA ALA A 224 15.31 18.78 1.15
C ALA A 224 16.37 18.25 2.14
N GLY A 225 17.63 18.06 1.72
CA GLY A 225 18.69 17.51 2.57
C GLY A 225 18.51 16.01 2.91
N ARG A 226 17.72 15.28 2.12
CA ARG A 226 17.40 13.88 2.33
C ARG A 226 18.17 13.00 1.33
N ASP A 227 18.68 11.85 1.80
CA ASP A 227 19.29 10.86 0.91
C ASP A 227 18.24 10.26 -0.04
N PRO A 228 18.39 10.40 -1.38
CA PRO A 228 17.49 9.80 -2.35
C PRO A 228 17.36 8.29 -2.24
N SER A 229 18.42 7.59 -1.81
CA SER A 229 18.42 6.12 -1.66
C SER A 229 17.52 5.64 -0.51
N SER A 230 17.18 6.52 0.43
CA SER A 230 16.25 6.24 1.53
C SER A 230 14.79 6.13 1.07
N ILE A 231 14.48 6.56 -0.17
CA ILE A 231 13.12 6.60 -0.71
C ILE A 231 12.92 5.47 -1.71
N THR A 232 12.03 4.52 -1.37
CA THR A 232 11.74 3.36 -2.22
C THR A 232 10.62 3.64 -3.22
N ILE A 233 10.67 2.97 -4.40
CA ILE A 233 9.58 2.97 -5.38
C ILE A 233 9.07 1.55 -5.56
N SER A 234 7.76 1.36 -5.37
CA SER A 234 7.06 0.08 -5.51
C SER A 234 6.00 0.22 -6.60
N VAL A 235 6.27 -0.30 -7.80
CA VAL A 235 5.34 -0.15 -8.95
C VAL A 235 4.24 -1.18 -8.86
N HIS A 236 2.98 -0.75 -8.72
CA HIS A 236 1.82 -1.62 -8.48
C HIS A 236 1.03 -1.92 -9.76
N GLY A 237 0.35 -3.09 -9.78
CA GLY A 237 -0.66 -3.43 -10.77
C GLY A 237 -0.12 -3.79 -12.15
N GLN A 238 1.09 -4.32 -12.22
CA GLN A 238 1.74 -4.70 -13.47
C GLN A 238 1.31 -6.11 -13.94
N PRO A 239 1.35 -6.38 -15.26
CA PRO A 239 1.21 -7.73 -15.78
C PRO A 239 2.43 -8.59 -15.46
N ALA A 240 2.27 -9.91 -15.56
CA ALA A 240 3.36 -10.88 -15.47
C ALA A 240 4.17 -10.90 -16.78
N ASP A 241 4.93 -9.84 -17.01
CA ASP A 241 5.80 -9.63 -18.17
C ASP A 241 7.22 -9.37 -17.68
N ARG A 242 8.12 -10.34 -17.94
CA ARG A 242 9.50 -10.30 -17.47
C ARG A 242 10.26 -9.08 -18.00
N ASP A 243 10.14 -8.79 -19.29
CA ASP A 243 10.89 -7.70 -19.92
C ASP A 243 10.42 -6.34 -19.40
N LEU A 244 9.11 -6.18 -19.19
CA LEU A 244 8.57 -4.97 -18.58
C LEU A 244 9.07 -4.81 -17.14
N ILE A 245 9.06 -5.89 -16.35
CA ILE A 245 9.55 -5.87 -14.96
C ILE A 245 11.02 -5.46 -14.91
N HIS A 246 11.87 -6.04 -15.76
CA HIS A 246 13.28 -5.64 -15.85
C HIS A 246 13.42 -4.16 -16.18
N ARG A 247 12.73 -3.69 -17.21
CA ARG A 247 12.77 -2.27 -17.60
C ARG A 247 12.30 -1.31 -16.50
N LEU A 248 11.32 -1.73 -15.69
CA LEU A 248 10.86 -0.94 -14.53
C LEU A 248 11.91 -0.93 -13.40
N LEU A 249 12.55 -2.06 -13.13
CA LEU A 249 13.65 -2.13 -12.14
C LEU A 249 14.84 -1.27 -12.59
N ASP A 250 15.23 -1.35 -13.86
CA ASP A 250 16.30 -0.53 -14.45
C ASP A 250 15.95 0.98 -14.49
N ALA A 251 14.65 1.29 -14.54
CA ALA A 251 14.16 2.67 -14.44
C ALA A 251 14.11 3.21 -13.01
N GLY A 252 14.47 2.41 -12.00
CA GLY A 252 14.61 2.83 -10.61
C GLY A 252 13.53 2.33 -9.66
N ALA A 253 12.71 1.35 -10.05
CA ALA A 253 11.83 0.66 -9.11
C ALA A 253 12.65 -0.23 -8.14
N ASN A 254 12.29 -0.20 -6.85
CA ASN A 254 12.86 -1.12 -5.86
C ASN A 254 12.11 -2.47 -5.85
N ARG A 255 10.83 -2.46 -6.27
CA ARG A 255 9.99 -3.67 -6.48
C ARG A 255 8.92 -3.41 -7.51
N VAL A 256 8.45 -4.49 -8.12
CA VAL A 256 7.30 -4.50 -9.03
C VAL A 256 6.26 -5.46 -8.51
N ILE A 257 4.99 -5.03 -8.41
CA ILE A 257 3.89 -5.82 -7.86
C ILE A 257 2.99 -6.25 -9.01
N VAL A 258 2.94 -7.56 -9.22
CA VAL A 258 2.17 -8.21 -10.28
C VAL A 258 0.77 -8.55 -9.77
N ARG A 259 -0.22 -8.40 -10.63
CA ARG A 259 -1.61 -8.83 -10.36
C ARG A 259 -1.87 -10.17 -11.03
N PRO A 260 -2.16 -11.24 -10.27
CA PRO A 260 -2.60 -12.52 -10.82
C PRO A 260 -3.97 -12.43 -11.49
N ALA A 261 -4.29 -13.39 -12.31
CA ALA A 261 -5.65 -13.59 -12.81
C ALA A 261 -6.62 -13.91 -11.67
N THR A 262 -7.88 -13.53 -11.85
CA THR A 262 -8.95 -13.94 -10.94
C THR A 262 -9.30 -15.40 -11.18
N VAL A 263 -9.26 -16.20 -10.12
CA VAL A 263 -9.60 -17.62 -10.12
C VAL A 263 -10.50 -17.96 -8.92
N LYS A 264 -11.13 -19.14 -8.91
CA LYS A 264 -12.16 -19.48 -7.91
C LYS A 264 -11.74 -20.60 -6.94
N SER A 265 -10.55 -21.17 -7.11
CA SER A 265 -10.07 -22.26 -6.25
C SER A 265 -8.60 -22.10 -5.90
N GLU A 266 -8.17 -22.71 -4.79
CA GLU A 266 -6.76 -22.77 -4.38
C GLU A 266 -5.90 -23.50 -5.40
N ALA A 267 -6.43 -24.55 -6.05
CA ALA A 267 -5.70 -25.28 -7.08
C ALA A 267 -5.40 -24.41 -8.31
N GLU A 268 -6.40 -23.66 -8.79
CA GLU A 268 -6.21 -22.71 -9.91
C GLU A 268 -5.27 -21.58 -9.51
N MET A 269 -5.39 -21.05 -8.29
CA MET A 269 -4.50 -20.01 -7.80
C MET A 269 -3.06 -20.50 -7.66
N GLY A 270 -2.87 -21.72 -7.16
CA GLY A 270 -1.55 -22.35 -7.08
C GLY A 270 -0.90 -22.51 -8.46
N ALA A 271 -1.67 -22.92 -9.47
CA ALA A 271 -1.19 -23.02 -10.86
C ALA A 271 -0.85 -21.63 -11.43
N GLU A 272 -1.72 -20.64 -11.25
CA GLU A 272 -1.49 -19.26 -11.73
C GLU A 272 -0.25 -18.62 -11.10
N LEU A 273 -0.07 -18.73 -9.78
CA LEU A 273 1.11 -18.22 -9.08
C LEU A 273 2.40 -18.92 -9.55
N THR A 274 2.34 -20.24 -9.81
CA THR A 274 3.48 -20.99 -10.35
C THR A 274 3.82 -20.50 -11.76
N ARG A 275 2.83 -20.33 -12.63
CA ARG A 275 3.01 -19.79 -13.98
C ARG A 275 3.66 -18.39 -13.95
N ILE A 276 3.18 -17.50 -13.05
CA ILE A 276 3.76 -16.16 -12.87
C ILE A 276 5.22 -16.29 -12.41
N ALA A 277 5.53 -17.12 -11.42
CA ALA A 277 6.89 -17.32 -10.92
C ALA A 277 7.85 -17.80 -12.01
N GLU A 278 7.41 -18.77 -12.85
CA GLU A 278 8.18 -19.27 -13.99
C GLU A 278 8.44 -18.18 -15.04
N THR A 279 7.45 -17.31 -15.26
CA THR A 279 7.57 -16.18 -16.20
C THR A 279 8.52 -15.11 -15.71
N VAL A 280 8.45 -14.71 -14.41
CA VAL A 280 9.07 -13.46 -13.95
C VAL A 280 10.26 -13.65 -13.01
N LEU A 281 10.43 -14.81 -12.36
CA LEU A 281 11.52 -15.03 -11.40
C LEU A 281 12.68 -15.88 -11.97
N ARG A 282 12.44 -16.64 -13.05
CA ARG A 282 13.44 -17.46 -13.75
C ARG A 282 13.89 -16.76 -15.02
#